data_2bebb4fb98f504f73b11406010f98c94
#
_entry.id   2bebb4fb98f504f73b11406010f98c94
#
_cell.length_a   1.000
_cell.length_b   1.000
_cell.length_c   1.000
_cell.angle_alpha   90.00
_cell.angle_beta   90.00
_cell.angle_gamma   90.00
#
_symmetry.space_group_name_H-M   'P 1'
#
loop_
_entity.id
_entity.type
_entity.pdbx_description
1 polymer ?
#
loop_
_entity_poly.entity_id
_entity_poly.type
_entity_poly.pdbx_seq_one_letter_code
_entity_poly.pdbx_strand_id
1 'polypeptide(L)'
;EMEAIAFFLSTLDLAVVASSAPDKLYKQFFAVAIGVAVLLAMCMVLRNLESSKGLRWLLLGGAAVLLIANLALGTFGYGAKNWLAIGPVSFQPSELVKVAFIWIGAASLDELFEKKNLWIFMGFAAFCFGCLGLMGDFGTAAIFFVTFLVISFLRSGEFSKLLLMVGAAAAGGFMILRFKPYVAKRFTTWGHIWDAGIMDAAGYQQTRT
;
A
#
# COMPACT_ATOMS: atom_id res chain seq x y z
N GLU A 1 22.61 -2.81 0.51
CA GLU A 1 22.16 -4.07 -0.17
C GLU A 1 20.75 -3.92 -0.74
N MET A 2 19.77 -3.42 0.02
CA MET A 2 18.38 -3.23 -0.48
C MET A 2 18.31 -2.27 -1.68
N GLU A 3 19.10 -1.19 -1.66
CA GLU A 3 19.18 -0.24 -2.79
C GLU A 3 19.71 -0.90 -4.06
N ALA A 4 20.75 -1.75 -3.94
CA ALA A 4 21.30 -2.48 -5.08
C ALA A 4 20.27 -3.41 -5.72
N ILE A 5 19.47 -4.11 -4.90
CA ILE A 5 18.37 -4.95 -5.38
C ILE A 5 17.29 -4.08 -6.08
N ALA A 6 16.93 -2.94 -5.51
CA ALA A 6 15.95 -2.03 -6.11
C ALA A 6 16.42 -1.51 -7.48
N PHE A 7 17.68 -1.10 -7.61
CA PHE A 7 18.27 -0.68 -8.89
C PHE A 7 18.34 -1.82 -9.90
N PHE A 8 18.72 -3.02 -9.46
CA PHE A 8 18.75 -4.20 -10.32
C PHE A 8 17.36 -4.54 -10.86
N LEU A 9 16.34 -4.57 -9.99
CA LEU A 9 14.95 -4.81 -10.39
C LEU A 9 14.43 -3.73 -11.33
N SER A 10 14.75 -2.45 -11.08
CA SER A 10 14.40 -1.35 -11.98
C SER A 10 15.04 -1.48 -13.36
N THR A 11 16.27 -1.98 -13.42
CA THR A 11 16.98 -2.24 -14.69
C THR A 11 16.32 -3.38 -15.47
N LEU A 12 15.95 -4.46 -14.77
CA LEU A 12 15.20 -5.56 -15.38
C LEU A 12 13.85 -5.12 -15.91
N ASP A 13 13.12 -4.32 -15.11
CA ASP A 13 11.83 -3.76 -15.51
C ASP A 13 11.94 -2.92 -16.79
N LEU A 14 12.94 -2.02 -16.85
CA LEU A 14 13.18 -1.22 -18.06
C LEU A 14 13.54 -2.10 -19.28
N ALA A 15 14.30 -3.16 -19.08
CA ALA A 15 14.66 -4.10 -20.16
C ALA A 15 13.42 -4.85 -20.67
N VAL A 16 12.56 -5.31 -19.77
CA VAL A 16 11.29 -5.96 -20.13
C VAL A 16 10.35 -4.99 -20.86
N VAL A 17 10.20 -3.77 -20.37
CA VAL A 17 9.37 -2.76 -21.03
C VAL A 17 9.93 -2.38 -22.40
N ALA A 18 11.26 -2.27 -22.55
CA ALA A 18 11.90 -2.00 -23.83
C ALA A 18 11.61 -3.08 -24.88
N SER A 19 11.49 -4.35 -24.44
CA SER A 19 11.22 -5.47 -25.36
C SER A 19 9.72 -5.66 -25.63
N SER A 20 8.84 -5.46 -24.63
CA SER A 20 7.42 -5.79 -24.72
C SER A 20 6.52 -4.61 -25.11
N ALA A 21 6.91 -3.37 -24.74
CA ALA A 21 6.12 -2.16 -24.96
C ALA A 21 7.03 -0.92 -25.12
N PRO A 22 7.81 -0.82 -26.21
CA PRO A 22 8.83 0.23 -26.39
C PRO A 22 8.25 1.64 -26.38
N ASP A 23 7.00 1.82 -26.80
CA ASP A 23 6.24 3.08 -26.74
C ASP A 23 5.99 3.57 -25.31
N LYS A 24 6.05 2.69 -24.30
CA LYS A 24 5.89 3.03 -22.88
C LYS A 24 7.21 3.21 -22.13
N LEU A 25 8.35 2.86 -22.77
CA LEU A 25 9.67 2.90 -22.15
C LEU A 25 10.01 4.28 -21.55
N TYR A 26 9.68 5.33 -22.29
CA TYR A 26 9.91 6.71 -21.86
C TYR A 26 9.17 7.04 -20.54
N LYS A 27 7.90 6.66 -20.45
CA LYS A 27 7.09 6.86 -19.25
C LYS A 27 7.64 6.07 -18.05
N GLN A 28 8.07 4.84 -18.30
CA GLN A 28 8.64 3.98 -17.27
C GLN A 28 9.97 4.52 -16.75
N PHE A 29 10.85 4.98 -17.65
CA PHE A 29 12.10 5.61 -17.27
C PHE A 29 11.89 6.82 -16.36
N PHE A 30 10.96 7.72 -16.74
CA PHE A 30 10.64 8.88 -15.88
C PHE A 30 10.04 8.47 -14.54
N ALA A 31 9.20 7.43 -14.49
CA ALA A 31 8.67 6.93 -13.23
C ALA A 31 9.77 6.42 -12.30
N VAL A 32 10.75 5.67 -12.83
CA VAL A 32 11.91 5.21 -12.05
C VAL A 32 12.77 6.40 -11.59
N ALA A 33 13.04 7.36 -12.47
CA ALA A 33 13.82 8.56 -12.11
C ALA A 33 13.15 9.39 -11.00
N ILE A 34 11.83 9.57 -11.08
CA ILE A 34 11.04 10.26 -10.04
C ILE A 34 11.08 9.44 -8.74
N GLY A 35 10.95 8.12 -8.80
CA GLY A 35 11.05 7.23 -7.64
C GLY A 35 12.38 7.37 -6.92
N VAL A 36 13.50 7.41 -7.66
CA VAL A 36 14.83 7.64 -7.09
C VAL A 36 14.95 9.03 -6.48
N ALA A 37 14.43 10.08 -7.15
CA ALA A 37 14.44 11.43 -6.61
C ALA A 37 13.65 11.55 -5.29
N VAL A 38 12.49 10.91 -5.22
CA VAL A 38 11.66 10.82 -4.00
C VAL A 38 12.40 10.07 -2.89
N LEU A 39 13.06 8.95 -3.21
CA LEU A 39 13.87 8.21 -2.25
C LEU A 39 14.98 9.08 -1.65
N LEU A 40 15.73 9.79 -2.49
CA LEU A 40 16.80 10.68 -2.03
C LEU A 40 16.26 11.83 -1.17
N ALA A 41 15.15 12.45 -1.58
CA ALA A 41 14.49 13.50 -0.80
C ALA A 41 14.05 12.97 0.58
N MET A 42 13.46 11.76 0.63
CA MET A 42 13.09 11.12 1.89
C MET A 42 14.30 10.83 2.78
N CYS A 43 15.40 10.32 2.20
CA CYS A 43 16.64 10.11 2.96
C CYS A 43 17.18 11.39 3.56
N MET A 44 17.12 12.53 2.83
CA MET A 44 17.53 13.83 3.35
C MET A 44 16.64 14.30 4.50
N VAL A 45 15.34 14.12 4.40
CA VAL A 45 14.38 14.50 5.44
C VAL A 45 14.55 13.62 6.69
N LEU A 46 14.80 12.29 6.52
CA LEU A 46 15.06 11.37 7.62
C LEU A 46 16.33 11.71 8.42
N ARG A 47 17.32 12.35 7.79
CA ARG A 47 18.54 12.79 8.49
C ARG A 47 18.30 13.94 9.47
N ASN A 48 17.20 14.70 9.33
CA ASN A 48 16.84 15.85 10.16
C ASN A 48 15.54 15.58 10.94
N LEU A 49 15.56 14.60 11.84
CA LEU A 49 14.40 14.14 12.61
C LEU A 49 13.78 15.21 13.52
N GLU A 50 14.55 16.19 14.01
CA GLU A 50 14.04 17.31 14.84
C GLU A 50 13.03 18.20 14.09
N SER A 51 13.15 18.31 12.77
CA SER A 51 12.19 19.04 11.92
C SER A 51 10.91 18.26 11.61
N SER A 52 10.81 17.01 12.09
CA SER A 52 9.79 16.04 11.65
C SER A 52 8.42 16.22 12.29
N LYS A 53 8.28 16.98 13.38
CA LYS A 53 6.99 17.16 14.07
C LYS A 53 5.93 17.83 13.18
N GLY A 54 6.32 18.86 12.45
CA GLY A 54 5.44 19.53 11.48
C GLY A 54 5.13 18.64 10.27
N LEU A 55 6.13 17.91 9.78
CA LEU A 55 6.00 17.01 8.64
C LEU A 55 5.03 15.87 8.92
N ARG A 56 5.00 15.34 10.14
CA ARG A 56 4.05 14.30 10.55
C ARG A 56 2.59 14.72 10.32
N TRP A 57 2.24 15.93 10.74
CA TRP A 57 0.88 16.45 10.56
C TRP A 57 0.56 16.73 9.09
N LEU A 58 1.54 17.23 8.34
CA LEU A 58 1.41 17.42 6.90
C LEU A 58 1.18 16.10 6.17
N LEU A 59 1.95 15.05 6.49
CA LEU A 59 1.81 13.72 5.91
C LEU A 59 0.47 13.08 6.28
N LEU A 60 0.03 13.22 7.54
CA LEU A 60 -1.25 12.70 7.99
C LEU A 60 -2.41 13.39 7.26
N GLY A 61 -2.40 14.73 7.20
CA GLY A 61 -3.41 15.50 6.48
C GLY A 61 -3.39 15.23 4.99
N GLY A 62 -2.20 15.22 4.37
CA GLY A 62 -2.03 14.91 2.95
C GLY A 62 -2.50 13.50 2.57
N ALA A 63 -2.15 12.49 3.37
CA ALA A 63 -2.60 11.12 3.19
C ALA A 63 -4.14 11.00 3.32
N ALA A 64 -4.73 11.68 4.31
CA ALA A 64 -6.17 11.68 4.50
C ALA A 64 -6.89 12.34 3.30
N VAL A 65 -6.40 13.48 2.84
CA VAL A 65 -6.95 14.17 1.64
C VAL A 65 -6.84 13.28 0.40
N LEU A 66 -5.68 12.63 0.19
CA LEU A 66 -5.47 11.73 -0.96
C LEU A 66 -6.43 10.53 -0.94
N LEU A 67 -6.65 9.91 0.23
CA LEU A 67 -7.60 8.79 0.34
C LEU A 67 -9.04 9.23 0.14
N ILE A 68 -9.45 10.36 0.69
CA ILE A 68 -10.80 10.92 0.51
C ILE A 68 -11.00 11.30 -0.97
N ALA A 69 -10.04 11.97 -1.59
CA ALA A 69 -10.09 12.31 -3.01
C ALA A 69 -10.18 11.04 -3.88
N ASN A 70 -9.42 10.00 -3.55
CA ASN A 70 -9.51 8.73 -4.26
C ASN A 70 -10.86 8.04 -4.08
N LEU A 71 -11.42 8.08 -2.88
CA LEU A 71 -12.75 7.53 -2.61
C LEU A 71 -13.84 8.27 -3.38
N ALA A 72 -13.74 9.61 -3.51
CA ALA A 72 -14.70 10.43 -4.23
C ALA A 72 -14.53 10.35 -5.76
N LEU A 73 -13.31 10.55 -6.26
CA LEU A 73 -12.99 10.76 -7.67
C LEU A 73 -12.35 9.55 -8.36
N GLY A 74 -12.00 8.51 -7.60
CA GLY A 74 -11.29 7.35 -8.13
C GLY A 74 -12.07 6.61 -9.20
N THR A 75 -11.36 6.03 -10.15
CA THR A 75 -11.90 5.17 -11.20
C THR A 75 -11.74 3.70 -10.82
N PHE A 76 -12.67 2.85 -11.28
CA PHE A 76 -12.60 1.42 -11.07
C PHE A 76 -11.53 0.80 -11.98
N GLY A 77 -10.58 0.10 -11.38
CA GLY A 77 -9.61 -0.72 -12.08
C GLY A 77 -9.46 -2.08 -11.39
N TYR A 78 -9.57 -3.17 -12.15
CA TYR A 78 -9.37 -4.54 -11.65
C TYR A 78 -10.18 -4.92 -10.40
N GLY A 79 -11.38 -4.35 -10.24
CA GLY A 79 -12.30 -4.66 -9.14
C GLY A 79 -12.17 -3.78 -7.90
N ALA A 80 -11.31 -2.78 -7.91
CA ALA A 80 -11.18 -1.79 -6.84
C ALA A 80 -11.24 -0.35 -7.40
N LYS A 81 -11.75 0.59 -6.60
CA LYS A 81 -11.80 2.02 -6.94
C LYS A 81 -10.55 2.72 -6.40
N ASN A 82 -9.38 2.43 -6.96
CA ASN A 82 -8.09 2.83 -6.40
C ASN A 82 -7.18 3.64 -7.34
N TRP A 83 -7.66 4.00 -8.55
CA TRP A 83 -6.89 4.79 -9.50
C TRP A 83 -7.45 6.20 -9.62
N LEU A 84 -6.58 7.22 -9.58
CA LEU A 84 -6.88 8.59 -9.95
C LEU A 84 -6.26 8.90 -11.31
N ALA A 85 -7.09 9.35 -12.26
CA ALA A 85 -6.64 9.83 -13.54
C ALA A 85 -6.65 11.36 -13.54
N ILE A 86 -5.49 11.96 -13.81
CA ILE A 86 -5.33 13.41 -13.99
C ILE A 86 -4.75 13.64 -15.40
N GLY A 87 -5.62 13.93 -16.35
CA GLY A 87 -5.24 14.03 -17.75
C GLY A 87 -4.74 12.69 -18.30
N PRO A 88 -3.56 12.64 -18.96
CA PRO A 88 -3.01 11.40 -19.53
C PRO A 88 -2.29 10.52 -18.50
N VAL A 89 -2.20 10.96 -17.25
CA VAL A 89 -1.48 10.23 -16.18
C VAL A 89 -2.48 9.66 -15.20
N SER A 90 -2.35 8.36 -14.91
CA SER A 90 -3.07 7.71 -13.84
C SER A 90 -2.10 7.24 -12.77
N PHE A 91 -2.44 7.44 -11.51
CA PHE A 91 -1.65 6.97 -10.39
C PHE A 91 -2.57 6.43 -9.29
N GLN A 92 -1.99 5.62 -8.41
CA GLN A 92 -2.69 5.04 -7.29
C GLN A 92 -2.30 5.78 -6.01
N PRO A 93 -3.19 6.60 -5.42
CA PRO A 93 -2.88 7.40 -4.23
C PRO A 93 -2.43 6.58 -3.02
N SER A 94 -2.93 5.36 -2.87
CA SER A 94 -2.55 4.46 -1.78
C SER A 94 -1.05 4.12 -1.77
N GLU A 95 -0.34 4.21 -2.92
CA GLU A 95 1.11 4.02 -2.98
C GLU A 95 1.85 5.12 -2.20
N LEU A 96 1.42 6.38 -2.35
CA LEU A 96 1.96 7.50 -1.59
C LEU A 96 1.56 7.42 -0.11
N VAL A 97 0.33 7.02 0.14
CA VAL A 97 -0.18 6.87 1.52
C VAL A 97 0.55 5.76 2.27
N LYS A 98 1.01 4.68 1.61
CA LYS A 98 1.87 3.65 2.24
C LYS A 98 3.14 4.27 2.84
N VAL A 99 3.80 5.12 2.09
CA VAL A 99 5.01 5.81 2.55
C VAL A 99 4.70 6.70 3.76
N ALA A 100 3.63 7.50 3.67
CA ALA A 100 3.19 8.34 4.79
C ALA A 100 2.81 7.51 6.02
N PHE A 101 2.16 6.36 5.84
CA PHE A 101 1.75 5.45 6.90
C PHE A 101 2.96 4.89 7.67
N ILE A 102 3.97 4.41 6.94
CA ILE A 102 5.22 3.90 7.55
C ILE A 102 5.92 5.02 8.32
N TRP A 103 6.00 6.22 7.74
CA TRP A 103 6.62 7.38 8.38
C TRP A 103 5.90 7.78 9.69
N ILE A 104 4.58 7.94 9.62
CA ILE A 104 3.78 8.32 10.79
C ILE A 104 3.90 7.25 11.89
N GLY A 105 3.92 5.97 11.50
CA GLY A 105 4.14 4.86 12.39
C GLY A 105 5.52 4.91 13.05
N ALA A 106 6.59 5.08 12.26
CA ALA A 106 7.96 5.20 12.74
C ALA A 106 8.15 6.42 13.66
N ALA A 107 7.65 7.58 13.27
CA ALA A 107 7.67 8.78 14.11
C ALA A 107 6.88 8.61 15.42
N SER A 108 5.86 7.75 15.41
CA SER A 108 5.13 7.38 16.64
C SER A 108 5.95 6.46 17.55
N LEU A 109 6.97 5.78 17.04
CA LEU A 109 7.89 4.98 17.84
C LEU A 109 8.86 5.85 18.64
N ASP A 110 9.36 6.94 18.09
CA ASP A 110 10.36 7.82 18.71
C ASP A 110 9.78 8.64 19.90
N GLU A 111 8.52 9.04 19.81
CA GLU A 111 7.81 9.75 20.90
C GLU A 111 7.01 8.79 21.80
N LEU A 112 7.54 7.63 22.09
CA LEU A 112 6.93 6.42 22.64
C LEU A 112 6.29 6.54 24.01
N PHE A 113 6.61 7.58 24.78
CA PHE A 113 6.11 7.75 26.13
C PHE A 113 4.77 8.50 26.22
N GLU A 114 4.29 9.11 25.14
CA GLU A 114 3.00 9.77 25.11
C GLU A 114 1.91 8.86 24.52
N LYS A 115 0.99 8.42 25.37
CA LYS A 115 -0.21 7.65 24.97
C LYS A 115 -1.00 8.32 23.83
N LYS A 116 -0.97 9.66 23.76
CA LYS A 116 -1.67 10.46 22.74
C LYS A 116 -1.22 10.12 21.32
N ASN A 117 0.08 9.93 21.11
CA ASN A 117 0.63 9.64 19.78
C ASN A 117 0.22 8.26 19.26
N LEU A 118 0.08 7.30 20.16
CA LEU A 118 -0.47 5.98 19.82
C LEU A 118 -1.91 6.07 19.33
N TRP A 119 -2.76 6.80 20.04
CA TRP A 119 -4.16 6.93 19.65
C TRP A 119 -4.32 7.62 18.30
N ILE A 120 -3.47 8.62 18.00
CA ILE A 120 -3.44 9.27 16.68
C ILE A 120 -3.06 8.26 15.58
N PHE A 121 -2.02 7.45 15.80
CA PHE A 121 -1.63 6.43 14.83
C PHE A 121 -2.69 5.35 14.65
N MET A 122 -3.31 4.88 15.74
CA MET A 122 -4.41 3.92 15.69
C MET A 122 -5.62 4.49 14.94
N GLY A 123 -5.99 5.74 15.22
CA GLY A 123 -7.08 6.43 14.52
C GLY A 123 -6.80 6.59 13.03
N PHE A 124 -5.57 6.96 12.67
CA PHE A 124 -5.15 7.06 11.27
C PHE A 124 -5.14 5.69 10.58
N ALA A 125 -4.67 4.65 11.24
CA ALA A 125 -4.70 3.28 10.71
C ALA A 125 -6.14 2.81 10.46
N ALA A 126 -7.04 3.02 11.43
CA ALA A 126 -8.45 2.69 11.28
C ALA A 126 -9.12 3.46 10.12
N PHE A 127 -8.78 4.75 9.97
CA PHE A 127 -9.22 5.56 8.83
C PHE A 127 -8.73 5.00 7.49
N CYS A 128 -7.44 4.64 7.38
CA CYS A 128 -6.88 4.03 6.17
C CYS A 128 -7.60 2.71 5.84
N PHE A 129 -7.79 1.83 6.83
CA PHE A 129 -8.52 0.57 6.63
C PHE A 129 -9.96 0.79 6.18
N GLY A 130 -10.65 1.77 6.77
CA GLY A 130 -12.00 2.14 6.37
C GLY A 130 -12.09 2.60 4.92
N CYS A 131 -11.21 3.52 4.52
CA CYS A 131 -11.16 4.02 3.14
C CYS A 131 -10.82 2.91 2.15
N LEU A 132 -9.77 2.10 2.39
CA LEU A 132 -9.37 1.01 1.52
C LEU A 132 -10.45 -0.08 1.42
N GLY A 133 -11.13 -0.38 2.52
CA GLY A 133 -12.26 -1.29 2.56
C GLY A 133 -13.44 -0.80 1.72
N LEU A 134 -13.78 0.51 1.80
CA LEU A 134 -14.82 1.12 0.99
C LEU A 134 -14.46 1.15 -0.51
N MET A 135 -13.18 1.35 -0.84
CA MET A 135 -12.68 1.28 -2.21
C MET A 135 -12.63 -0.15 -2.76
N GLY A 136 -12.74 -1.17 -1.90
CA GLY A 136 -12.59 -2.57 -2.28
C GLY A 136 -11.14 -3.01 -2.51
N ASP A 137 -10.15 -2.21 -2.08
CA ASP A 137 -8.72 -2.50 -2.23
C ASP A 137 -8.19 -3.29 -1.01
N PHE A 138 -8.65 -4.54 -0.90
CA PHE A 138 -8.26 -5.42 0.21
C PHE A 138 -6.79 -5.86 0.15
N GLY A 139 -6.19 -5.89 -1.05
CA GLY A 139 -4.78 -6.21 -1.20
C GLY A 139 -3.90 -5.16 -0.53
N THR A 140 -4.14 -3.89 -0.84
CA THR A 140 -3.45 -2.77 -0.19
C THR A 140 -3.79 -2.71 1.31
N ALA A 141 -5.04 -2.93 1.70
CA ALA A 141 -5.44 -2.98 3.12
C ALA A 141 -4.67 -4.05 3.90
N ALA A 142 -4.42 -5.22 3.31
CA ALA A 142 -3.62 -6.27 3.94
C ALA A 142 -2.16 -5.84 4.16
N ILE A 143 -1.55 -5.14 3.20
CA ILE A 143 -0.19 -4.59 3.35
C ILE A 143 -0.14 -3.59 4.51
N PHE A 144 -1.09 -2.65 4.57
CA PHE A 144 -1.20 -1.68 5.67
C PHE A 144 -1.38 -2.38 7.01
N PHE A 145 -2.19 -3.44 7.02
CA PHE A 145 -2.43 -4.21 8.23
C PHE A 145 -1.17 -4.91 8.74
N VAL A 146 -0.42 -5.60 7.85
CA VAL A 146 0.85 -6.23 8.23
C VAL A 146 1.85 -5.18 8.74
N THR A 147 1.94 -4.03 8.07
CA THR A 147 2.79 -2.90 8.51
C THR A 147 2.36 -2.41 9.90
N PHE A 148 1.06 -2.25 10.13
CA PHE A 148 0.51 -1.86 11.42
C PHE A 148 0.86 -2.88 12.53
N LEU A 149 0.75 -4.18 12.24
CA LEU A 149 1.13 -5.24 13.16
C LEU A 149 2.61 -5.16 13.54
N VAL A 150 3.49 -5.00 12.54
CA VAL A 150 4.94 -4.90 12.76
C VAL A 150 5.25 -3.68 13.65
N ILE A 151 4.73 -2.50 13.31
CA ILE A 151 4.95 -1.28 14.08
C ILE A 151 4.40 -1.43 15.51
N SER A 152 3.20 -1.99 15.66
CA SER A 152 2.57 -2.19 16.96
C SER A 152 3.34 -3.20 17.82
N PHE A 153 3.89 -4.26 17.22
CA PHE A 153 4.71 -5.25 17.89
C PHE A 153 6.06 -4.67 18.33
N LEU A 154 6.76 -3.98 17.44
CA LEU A 154 8.02 -3.30 17.76
C LEU A 154 7.86 -2.33 18.93
N ARG A 155 6.67 -1.72 19.03
CA ARG A 155 6.36 -0.81 20.12
C ARG A 155 6.01 -1.51 21.43
N SER A 156 5.14 -2.52 21.40
CA SER A 156 4.60 -3.13 22.62
C SER A 156 5.50 -4.20 23.20
N GLY A 157 6.27 -4.89 22.37
CA GLY A 157 7.04 -6.08 22.77
C GLY A 157 6.18 -7.25 23.25
N GLU A 158 4.85 -7.09 23.28
CA GLU A 158 3.92 -8.06 23.85
C GLU A 158 3.30 -8.95 22.76
N PHE A 159 3.64 -10.23 22.80
CA PHE A 159 3.14 -11.23 21.87
C PHE A 159 1.60 -11.44 21.96
N SER A 160 1.05 -11.27 23.16
CA SER A 160 -0.40 -11.40 23.41
C SER A 160 -1.22 -10.36 22.64
N LYS A 161 -0.73 -9.13 22.55
CA LYS A 161 -1.37 -8.06 21.75
C LYS A 161 -1.31 -8.34 20.27
N LEU A 162 -0.17 -8.87 19.79
CA LEU A 162 -0.03 -9.29 18.39
C LEU A 162 -1.05 -10.38 18.05
N LEU A 163 -1.15 -11.40 18.90
CA LEU A 163 -2.09 -12.52 18.69
C LEU A 163 -3.55 -12.04 18.66
N LEU A 164 -3.90 -11.11 19.55
CA LEU A 164 -5.26 -10.52 19.58
C LEU A 164 -5.55 -9.73 18.29
N MET A 165 -4.58 -8.94 17.79
CA MET A 165 -4.75 -8.19 16.54
C MET A 165 -4.87 -9.13 15.33
N VAL A 166 -4.06 -10.19 15.26
CA VAL A 166 -4.14 -11.21 14.20
C VAL A 166 -5.48 -11.94 14.27
N GLY A 167 -5.95 -12.29 15.46
CA GLY A 167 -7.26 -12.91 15.66
C GLY A 167 -8.41 -12.01 15.21
N ALA A 168 -8.36 -10.72 15.55
CA ALA A 168 -9.34 -9.75 15.11
C ALA A 168 -9.34 -9.58 13.58
N ALA A 169 -8.15 -9.58 12.95
CA ALA A 169 -8.04 -9.52 11.50
C ALA A 169 -8.55 -10.79 10.82
N ALA A 170 -8.29 -11.96 11.38
CA ALA A 170 -8.82 -13.21 10.86
C ALA A 170 -10.36 -13.22 10.90
N ALA A 171 -10.95 -12.76 11.99
CA ALA A 171 -12.40 -12.60 12.12
C ALA A 171 -12.96 -11.58 11.11
N GLY A 172 -12.29 -10.41 10.95
CA GLY A 172 -12.65 -9.40 9.96
C GLY A 172 -12.52 -9.92 8.53
N GLY A 173 -11.43 -10.63 8.22
CA GLY A 173 -11.20 -11.28 6.94
C GLY A 173 -12.28 -12.32 6.61
N PHE A 174 -12.66 -13.14 7.59
CA PHE A 174 -13.76 -14.10 7.44
C PHE A 174 -15.08 -13.38 7.14
N MET A 175 -15.40 -12.29 7.84
CA MET A 175 -16.58 -11.48 7.54
C MET A 175 -16.54 -10.93 6.10
N ILE A 176 -15.38 -10.38 5.67
CA ILE A 176 -15.23 -9.87 4.31
C ILE A 176 -15.49 -10.96 3.27
N LEU A 177 -14.92 -12.14 3.44
CA LEU A 177 -15.14 -13.28 2.56
C LEU A 177 -16.61 -13.70 2.50
N ARG A 178 -17.33 -13.58 3.63
CA ARG A 178 -18.76 -13.92 3.71
C ARG A 178 -19.66 -12.89 3.01
N PHE A 179 -19.33 -11.60 3.11
CA PHE A 179 -20.18 -10.51 2.60
C PHE A 179 -19.76 -9.96 1.24
N LYS A 180 -18.53 -10.25 0.77
CA LYS A 180 -18.00 -9.75 -0.51
C LYS A 180 -17.61 -10.91 -1.43
N PRO A 181 -18.56 -11.45 -2.20
CA PRO A 181 -18.35 -12.66 -3.02
C PRO A 181 -17.23 -12.48 -4.07
N TYR A 182 -16.93 -11.25 -4.52
CA TYR A 182 -15.85 -11.02 -5.47
C TYR A 182 -14.45 -11.30 -4.86
N VAL A 183 -14.28 -11.10 -3.55
CA VAL A 183 -13.04 -11.44 -2.85
C VAL A 183 -12.88 -12.96 -2.78
N ALA A 184 -13.97 -13.66 -2.47
CA ALA A 184 -14.00 -15.12 -2.45
C ALA A 184 -13.65 -15.72 -3.83
N LYS A 185 -14.14 -15.11 -4.93
CA LYS A 185 -13.78 -15.53 -6.30
C LYS A 185 -12.29 -15.50 -6.60
N ARG A 186 -11.49 -14.62 -5.99
CA ARG A 186 -10.04 -14.62 -6.16
C ARG A 186 -9.37 -15.85 -5.54
N PHE A 187 -9.97 -16.41 -4.49
CA PHE A 187 -9.45 -17.62 -3.87
C PHE A 187 -9.87 -18.89 -4.62
N THR A 188 -10.97 -18.89 -5.37
CA THR A 188 -11.37 -20.04 -6.19
C THR A 188 -10.44 -20.31 -7.36
N THR A 189 -9.68 -19.29 -7.80
CA THR A 189 -8.66 -19.47 -8.85
C THR A 189 -7.36 -20.07 -8.32
N TRP A 190 -7.17 -20.06 -7.00
CA TRP A 190 -5.95 -20.53 -6.39
C TRP A 190 -5.82 -22.06 -6.50
N GLY A 191 -4.74 -22.52 -7.12
CA GLY A 191 -4.52 -23.93 -7.43
C GLY A 191 -5.18 -24.44 -8.72
N HIS A 192 -6.06 -23.65 -9.34
CA HIS A 192 -6.82 -24.01 -10.55
C HIS A 192 -6.57 -23.06 -11.74
N ILE A 193 -5.48 -22.29 -11.70
CA ILE A 193 -5.15 -21.26 -12.70
C ILE A 193 -4.97 -21.80 -14.11
N TRP A 194 -4.60 -23.08 -14.25
CA TRP A 194 -4.36 -23.76 -15.54
C TRP A 194 -5.61 -24.46 -16.10
N ASP A 195 -6.74 -24.41 -15.41
CA ASP A 195 -7.98 -24.99 -15.90
C ASP A 195 -8.51 -24.16 -17.07
N ALA A 196 -8.94 -24.85 -18.16
CA ALA A 196 -9.29 -24.21 -19.43
C ALA A 196 -10.35 -23.10 -19.35
N GLY A 197 -11.24 -23.13 -18.34
CA GLY A 197 -12.24 -22.07 -18.11
C GLY A 197 -11.75 -20.90 -17.24
N ILE A 198 -10.59 -21.04 -16.59
CA ILE A 198 -10.04 -20.07 -15.63
C ILE A 198 -8.85 -19.34 -16.24
N MET A 199 -8.06 -20.03 -17.05
CA MET A 199 -6.80 -19.52 -17.65
C MET A 199 -6.98 -18.21 -18.43
N ASP A 200 -8.03 -18.09 -19.24
CA ASP A 200 -8.29 -16.90 -20.04
C ASP A 200 -9.25 -15.89 -19.39
N ALA A 201 -9.70 -16.16 -18.17
CA ALA A 201 -10.59 -15.30 -17.40
C ALA A 201 -9.94 -14.81 -16.10
N ALA A 202 -10.28 -15.45 -14.99
CA ALA A 202 -9.83 -15.01 -13.66
C ALA A 202 -8.34 -15.31 -13.39
N GLY A 203 -7.75 -16.29 -14.08
CA GLY A 203 -6.35 -16.69 -14.00
C GLY A 203 -5.44 -16.01 -15.03
N TYR A 204 -5.98 -15.11 -15.88
CA TYR A 204 -5.23 -14.53 -17.01
C TYR A 204 -3.91 -13.89 -16.62
N GLN A 205 -3.87 -13.13 -15.52
CA GLN A 205 -2.65 -12.46 -15.08
C GLN A 205 -1.59 -13.45 -14.58
N GLN A 206 -2.00 -14.50 -13.85
CA GLN A 206 -1.09 -15.48 -13.26
C GLN A 206 -0.53 -16.47 -14.31
N THR A 207 -1.22 -16.66 -15.41
CA THR A 207 -0.78 -17.58 -16.49
C THR A 207 0.11 -16.90 -17.54
N ARG A 208 0.21 -15.57 -17.52
CA ARG A 208 0.97 -14.76 -18.50
C ARG A 208 2.17 -14.01 -17.88
N THR A 209 2.43 -14.18 -16.59
CA THR A 209 3.65 -13.74 -15.89
C THR A 209 4.63 -14.87 -15.75
#